data_55ec532f6583729f7a5bc77f69a1b4c0
#
_entry.id   55ec532f6583729f7a5bc77f69a1b4c0
#
_cell.length_a   1.000
_cell.length_b   1.000
_cell.length_c   1.000
_cell.angle_alpha   90.00
_cell.angle_beta   90.00
_cell.angle_gamma   90.00
#
_symmetry.space_group_name_H-M   'P 1'
#
loop_
_entity.id
_entity.type
_entity.pdbx_description
1 polymer ?
#
loop_
_entity_poly.entity_id
_entity_poly.type
_entity_poly.pdbx_seq_one_letter_code
_entity_poly.pdbx_strand_id
1 'polypeptide(L)'
;DSHPAALPNWGVGSADLIYEMPIQADGSTRELALFMGDYPDGAGPVRSARVPMCSLREMWGGVFAFYGYQGGRDKNNMKSWVEANSSVKKLKYPYLNGISKHADWFPRTSDGGHVGPHNVRLDLSAVYADYSETPKPHPFTFTETGLERGEDVNGVVINYKTTADAYMTAYEYNPATGLFERYRNGYAYTDGNTGETCAYANVIVLRTDISWASGNPSRPVIRLNGQGVAEIFQNGKYIRGSWARDCSETKNLNNRMVFFDENGEELPMKVGKTFIQIVDNEQPVVVVADEAVSGSIEPQKQRSTVGTGKKKK
;
A
#
# COMPACT_ATOMS: atom_id res chain seq x y z
N ASP A 1 3.61 7.74 0.23
CA ASP A 1 2.83 8.71 -0.56
C ASP A 1 2.79 8.29 -2.02
N SER A 2 1.59 8.11 -2.59
CA SER A 2 1.45 7.65 -3.98
C SER A 2 1.17 8.81 -4.96
N HIS A 3 1.29 10.05 -4.52
CA HIS A 3 1.12 11.21 -5.40
C HIS A 3 2.20 11.22 -6.50
N PRO A 4 1.90 11.56 -7.76
CA PRO A 4 2.91 11.57 -8.83
C PRO A 4 4.15 12.42 -8.53
N ALA A 5 4.00 13.52 -7.77
CA ALA A 5 5.13 14.35 -7.32
C ALA A 5 5.97 13.74 -6.19
N ALA A 6 5.56 12.58 -5.67
CA ALA A 6 6.30 11.83 -4.64
C ALA A 6 7.18 10.72 -5.24
N LEU A 7 7.13 10.53 -6.54
CA LEU A 7 7.89 9.48 -7.21
C LEU A 7 9.30 9.98 -7.61
N PRO A 8 10.32 9.08 -7.58
CA PRO A 8 10.26 7.70 -7.08
C PRO A 8 10.20 7.64 -5.54
N ASN A 9 9.44 6.69 -5.00
CA ASN A 9 9.38 6.49 -3.55
C ASN A 9 10.66 5.80 -3.05
N TRP A 10 11.13 6.20 -1.86
CA TRP A 10 12.30 5.58 -1.24
C TRP A 10 11.94 4.34 -0.45
N GLY A 11 12.71 3.27 -0.61
CA GLY A 11 12.64 2.05 0.18
C GLY A 11 11.48 1.12 -0.12
N VAL A 12 10.65 1.43 -1.09
CA VAL A 12 9.48 0.60 -1.46
C VAL A 12 9.89 -0.74 -2.05
N GLY A 13 11.05 -0.81 -2.71
CA GLY A 13 11.62 -2.04 -3.24
C GLY A 13 12.09 -3.01 -2.17
N SER A 14 12.36 -2.54 -0.94
CA SER A 14 12.75 -3.37 0.21
C SER A 14 11.58 -3.80 1.09
N ALA A 15 10.38 -3.26 0.87
CA ALA A 15 9.22 -3.64 1.66
C ALA A 15 8.79 -5.08 1.37
N ASP A 16 8.53 -5.86 2.44
CA ASP A 16 8.05 -7.23 2.33
C ASP A 16 6.60 -7.29 1.85
N LEU A 17 5.79 -6.32 2.29
CA LEU A 17 4.41 -6.20 1.90
C LEU A 17 3.99 -4.73 1.83
N ILE A 18 3.21 -4.39 0.79
CA ILE A 18 2.62 -3.07 0.62
C ILE A 18 1.12 -3.19 0.43
N TYR A 19 0.35 -2.40 1.17
CA TYR A 19 -1.05 -2.12 0.90
C TYR A 19 -1.16 -0.76 0.23
N GLU A 20 -1.84 -0.67 -0.90
CA GLU A 20 -2.25 0.60 -1.50
C GLU A 20 -3.77 0.75 -1.40
N MET A 21 -4.23 1.93 -1.00
CA MET A 21 -5.66 2.20 -0.81
C MET A 21 -6.03 3.63 -1.17
N PRO A 22 -7.26 3.89 -1.60
CA PRO A 22 -7.75 5.24 -1.81
C PRO A 22 -7.76 6.03 -0.49
N ILE A 23 -7.34 7.28 -0.56
CA ILE A 23 -7.34 8.22 0.57
C ILE A 23 -8.19 9.45 0.33
N GLN A 24 -8.64 9.64 -0.91
CA GLN A 24 -9.56 10.70 -1.33
C GLN A 24 -10.53 10.16 -2.38
N ALA A 25 -11.72 10.75 -2.41
CA ALA A 25 -12.76 10.38 -3.37
C ALA A 25 -12.40 10.70 -4.84
N ASP A 26 -11.34 11.45 -5.06
CA ASP A 26 -10.80 11.75 -6.39
C ASP A 26 -9.91 10.63 -6.97
N GLY A 27 -9.78 9.51 -6.28
CA GLY A 27 -8.94 8.38 -6.66
C GLY A 27 -7.48 8.46 -6.19
N SER A 28 -7.11 9.50 -5.47
CA SER A 28 -5.76 9.58 -4.87
C SER A 28 -5.55 8.46 -3.87
N THR A 29 -4.41 7.78 -3.96
CA THR A 29 -4.06 6.64 -3.13
C THR A 29 -2.92 6.93 -2.15
N ARG A 30 -2.69 6.00 -1.23
CA ARG A 30 -1.53 5.96 -0.36
C ARG A 30 -1.12 4.52 -0.07
N GLU A 31 0.17 4.33 0.12
CA GLU A 31 0.76 3.05 0.46
C GLU A 31 1.03 2.95 1.97
N LEU A 32 0.83 1.76 2.51
CA LEU A 32 1.29 1.31 3.82
C LEU A 32 2.31 0.19 3.56
N ALA A 33 3.60 0.50 3.74
CA ALA A 33 4.69 -0.44 3.54
C ALA A 33 5.09 -1.09 4.87
N LEU A 34 5.29 -2.40 4.85
CA LEU A 34 5.74 -3.20 5.98
C LEU A 34 7.16 -3.71 5.70
N PHE A 35 8.01 -3.56 6.69
CA PHE A 35 9.39 -4.05 6.70
C PHE A 35 9.52 -5.04 7.85
N MET A 36 9.85 -6.29 7.58
CA MET A 36 9.86 -7.38 8.57
C MET A 36 11.23 -8.08 8.69
N GLY A 37 12.03 -7.97 7.65
CA GLY A 37 13.37 -8.54 7.60
C GLY A 37 14.40 -7.46 7.35
N ASP A 38 14.92 -7.42 6.12
CA ASP A 38 15.81 -6.37 5.67
C ASP A 38 15.02 -5.06 5.49
N TYR A 39 15.63 -3.97 5.90
CA TYR A 39 15.04 -2.64 5.76
C TYR A 39 16.08 -1.68 5.17
N PRO A 40 15.64 -0.70 4.36
CA PRO A 40 16.54 0.32 3.83
C PRO A 40 16.84 1.37 4.92
N ASP A 41 17.90 2.14 4.77
CA ASP A 41 18.23 3.24 5.67
C ASP A 41 17.07 4.25 5.78
N GLY A 42 16.36 4.47 4.69
CA GLY A 42 15.25 5.40 4.67
C GLY A 42 14.12 4.99 3.77
N ALA A 43 12.91 5.39 4.17
CA ALA A 43 11.68 5.15 3.41
C ALA A 43 10.82 6.41 3.28
N GLY A 44 10.05 6.48 2.21
CA GLY A 44 9.15 7.62 1.98
C GLY A 44 8.86 7.91 0.52
N PRO A 45 8.33 9.10 0.22
CA PRO A 45 7.95 10.17 1.15
C PRO A 45 6.84 9.79 2.11
N VAL A 46 7.05 10.04 3.40
CA VAL A 46 6.09 9.71 4.45
C VAL A 46 5.01 10.78 4.54
N ARG A 47 3.77 10.34 4.73
CA ARG A 47 2.59 11.22 4.76
C ARG A 47 1.63 10.85 5.89
N SER A 48 0.53 11.59 5.94
CA SER A 48 -0.45 11.45 7.01
C SER A 48 -1.16 10.09 7.01
N ALA A 49 -1.24 9.48 8.18
CA ALA A 49 -2.01 8.25 8.39
C ALA A 49 -3.52 8.43 8.16
N ARG A 50 -4.18 7.33 7.86
CA ARG A 50 -5.62 7.20 7.72
C ARG A 50 -6.12 6.05 8.61
N VAL A 51 -7.37 6.14 9.04
CA VAL A 51 -7.99 5.13 9.94
C VAL A 51 -7.86 3.70 9.44
N PRO A 52 -8.09 3.38 8.15
CA PRO A 52 -7.90 2.00 7.65
C PRO A 52 -6.47 1.45 7.86
N MET A 53 -5.45 2.30 7.77
CA MET A 53 -4.06 1.91 8.02
C MET A 53 -3.84 1.47 9.47
N CYS A 54 -4.55 2.08 10.41
CA CYS A 54 -4.49 1.67 11.82
C CYS A 54 -5.03 0.24 12.00
N SER A 55 -6.13 -0.10 11.33
CA SER A 55 -6.69 -1.46 11.38
C SER A 55 -5.73 -2.50 10.80
N LEU A 56 -5.05 -2.20 9.68
CA LEU A 56 -4.02 -3.07 9.11
C LEU A 56 -2.82 -3.18 10.05
N ARG A 57 -2.36 -2.06 10.60
CA ARG A 57 -1.27 -2.06 11.58
C ARG A 57 -1.54 -2.99 12.77
N GLU A 58 -2.77 -3.00 13.30
CA GLU A 58 -3.14 -3.88 14.41
C GLU A 58 -3.02 -5.37 14.05
N MET A 59 -3.31 -5.73 12.83
CA MET A 59 -3.13 -7.07 12.32
C MET A 59 -1.65 -7.51 12.36
N TRP A 60 -0.73 -6.60 12.04
CA TRP A 60 0.70 -6.88 11.97
C TRP A 60 1.45 -6.64 13.28
N GLY A 61 0.98 -5.72 14.13
CA GLY A 61 1.49 -5.47 15.46
C GLY A 61 2.84 -4.75 15.55
N GLY A 62 3.32 -4.13 14.46
CA GLY A 62 4.59 -3.41 14.43
C GLY A 62 4.52 -1.94 14.86
N VAL A 63 5.64 -1.24 14.82
CA VAL A 63 5.72 0.22 14.92
C VAL A 63 5.03 0.83 13.69
N PHE A 64 4.22 1.87 13.89
CA PHE A 64 3.57 2.58 12.78
C PHE A 64 4.09 4.01 12.69
N ALA A 65 4.95 4.26 11.70
CA ALA A 65 5.53 5.57 11.42
C ALA A 65 4.73 6.32 10.34
N PHE A 66 4.43 7.59 10.59
CA PHE A 66 3.68 8.45 9.69
C PHE A 66 3.98 9.93 9.96
N TYR A 67 3.66 10.82 9.02
CA TYR A 67 3.87 12.25 9.18
C TYR A 67 2.53 13.01 9.14
N GLY A 68 1.97 13.28 10.32
CA GLY A 68 0.62 13.77 10.50
C GLY A 68 -0.44 12.68 10.36
N TYR A 69 -1.67 13.02 10.62
CA TYR A 69 -2.80 12.09 10.51
C TYR A 69 -4.08 12.82 10.16
N GLN A 70 -5.05 12.06 9.73
CA GLN A 70 -6.40 12.56 9.49
C GLN A 70 -7.01 13.04 10.81
N GLY A 71 -7.06 14.36 10.96
CA GLY A 71 -7.71 15.02 12.08
C GLY A 71 -9.20 15.31 11.82
N GLY A 72 -9.86 15.94 12.78
CA GLY A 72 -11.25 16.39 12.69
C GLY A 72 -12.05 16.07 13.93
N ARG A 73 -13.33 16.49 13.95
CA ARG A 73 -14.23 16.33 15.11
C ARG A 73 -15.09 15.08 15.05
N ASP A 74 -15.12 14.38 13.91
CA ASP A 74 -15.93 13.18 13.71
C ASP A 74 -15.22 11.90 14.16
N LYS A 75 -15.97 10.82 14.26
CA LYS A 75 -15.48 9.50 14.69
C LYS A 75 -14.45 8.87 13.76
N ASN A 76 -14.34 9.35 12.52
CA ASN A 76 -13.43 8.83 11.50
C ASN A 76 -12.08 9.52 11.49
N ASN A 77 -11.69 10.21 12.56
CA ASN A 77 -10.32 10.67 12.73
C ASN A 77 -9.50 9.64 13.52
N MET A 78 -8.20 9.61 13.24
CA MET A 78 -7.30 8.62 13.82
C MET A 78 -7.27 8.68 15.37
N LYS A 79 -7.30 9.87 15.95
CA LYS A 79 -7.28 10.02 17.42
C LYS A 79 -8.50 9.39 18.06
N SER A 80 -9.70 9.68 17.55
CA SER A 80 -10.94 9.09 18.05
C SER A 80 -10.96 7.58 17.84
N TRP A 81 -10.44 7.08 16.72
CA TRP A 81 -10.35 5.65 16.46
C TRP A 81 -9.42 4.96 17.48
N VAL A 82 -8.23 5.50 17.73
CA VAL A 82 -7.28 4.98 18.73
C VAL A 82 -7.90 5.03 20.14
N GLU A 83 -8.58 6.11 20.49
CA GLU A 83 -9.24 6.27 21.79
C GLU A 83 -10.39 5.27 21.98
N ALA A 84 -11.15 4.98 20.93
CA ALA A 84 -12.25 4.00 20.97
C ALA A 84 -11.75 2.54 21.06
N ASN A 85 -10.54 2.26 20.60
CA ASN A 85 -9.97 0.91 20.56
C ASN A 85 -9.00 0.70 21.73
N SER A 86 -9.51 0.20 22.85
CA SER A 86 -8.73 0.07 24.09
C SER A 86 -7.51 -0.84 23.98
N SER A 87 -7.54 -1.83 23.07
CA SER A 87 -6.40 -2.70 22.74
C SER A 87 -5.24 -1.91 22.15
N VAL A 88 -5.52 -0.92 21.34
CA VAL A 88 -4.54 -0.04 20.69
C VAL A 88 -3.83 0.84 21.72
N LYS A 89 -4.51 1.27 22.75
CA LYS A 89 -3.92 2.09 23.84
C LYS A 89 -2.85 1.35 24.65
N LYS A 90 -2.88 0.01 24.63
CA LYS A 90 -1.98 -0.86 25.39
C LYS A 90 -0.83 -1.42 24.56
N LEU A 91 -0.63 -0.92 23.33
CA LEU A 91 0.36 -1.48 22.43
C LEU A 91 1.79 -1.29 22.92
N LYS A 92 2.57 -2.36 22.79
CA LYS A 92 4.00 -2.35 23.04
C LYS A 92 4.74 -1.41 22.07
N TYR A 93 4.30 -1.36 20.82
CA TYR A 93 4.91 -0.58 19.75
C TYR A 93 4.10 0.68 19.46
N PRO A 94 4.75 1.86 19.36
CA PRO A 94 4.05 3.11 19.26
C PRO A 94 3.52 3.41 17.86
N TYR A 95 2.61 4.38 17.85
CA TYR A 95 2.28 5.20 16.70
C TYR A 95 3.25 6.38 16.66
N LEU A 96 4.21 6.36 15.72
CA LEU A 96 5.22 7.40 15.57
C LEU A 96 4.73 8.48 14.60
N ASN A 97 4.31 9.61 15.16
CA ASN A 97 3.96 10.77 14.37
C ASN A 97 5.14 11.75 14.30
N GLY A 98 5.79 11.85 13.15
CA GLY A 98 6.94 12.71 12.92
C GLY A 98 6.70 14.21 13.12
N ILE A 99 5.44 14.66 13.23
CA ILE A 99 5.12 16.06 13.59
C ILE A 99 5.31 16.30 15.10
N SER A 100 5.11 15.29 15.94
CA SER A 100 5.03 15.46 17.39
C SER A 100 6.11 14.73 18.19
N LYS A 101 6.67 13.66 17.64
CA LYS A 101 7.71 12.85 18.29
C LYS A 101 8.76 12.45 17.29
N HIS A 102 10.02 12.42 17.71
CA HIS A 102 11.14 11.98 16.88
C HIS A 102 11.19 12.73 15.54
N ALA A 103 11.01 14.05 15.56
CA ALA A 103 10.99 14.88 14.35
C ALA A 103 12.33 14.79 13.58
N ASP A 104 13.42 14.51 14.26
CA ASP A 104 14.75 14.23 13.75
C ASP A 104 14.82 12.96 12.89
N TRP A 105 13.95 11.97 13.12
CA TRP A 105 13.84 10.76 12.28
C TRP A 105 13.06 11.00 10.98
N PHE A 106 12.45 12.17 10.82
CA PHE A 106 11.62 12.50 9.67
C PHE A 106 12.13 13.77 8.94
N PRO A 107 13.41 13.79 8.51
CA PRO A 107 13.93 14.95 7.80
C PRO A 107 13.17 15.19 6.50
N ARG A 108 13.16 16.45 6.08
CA ARG A 108 12.77 16.82 4.72
C ARG A 108 14.01 16.87 3.86
N THR A 109 13.93 16.24 2.69
CA THR A 109 15.03 16.23 1.73
C THR A 109 14.55 16.60 0.34
N SER A 110 15.46 17.10 -0.49
CA SER A 110 15.23 17.33 -1.92
C SER A 110 15.85 16.24 -2.80
N ASP A 111 16.39 15.17 -2.20
CA ASP A 111 16.99 14.06 -2.93
C ASP A 111 16.00 13.48 -3.94
N GLY A 112 16.46 13.17 -5.14
CA GLY A 112 15.60 12.70 -6.23
C GLY A 112 14.65 13.76 -6.79
N GLY A 113 14.85 15.05 -6.49
CA GLY A 113 14.01 16.15 -6.97
C GLY A 113 12.72 16.36 -6.19
N HIS A 114 12.59 15.73 -5.02
CA HIS A 114 11.39 15.87 -4.18
C HIS A 114 11.26 17.28 -3.61
N VAL A 115 10.01 17.76 -3.59
CA VAL A 115 9.66 19.06 -3.02
C VAL A 115 8.52 18.93 -2.02
N GLY A 116 8.44 19.86 -1.07
CA GLY A 116 7.32 19.87 -0.13
C GLY A 116 5.95 19.97 -0.83
N PRO A 117 4.96 19.25 -0.34
CA PRO A 117 4.93 18.45 0.87
C PRO A 117 5.34 16.97 0.69
N HIS A 118 5.87 16.55 -0.46
CA HIS A 118 6.17 15.18 -0.87
C HIS A 118 7.66 14.84 -0.67
N ASN A 119 8.25 15.22 0.45
CA ASN A 119 9.70 15.15 0.66
C ASN A 119 10.12 14.78 2.08
N VAL A 120 9.25 14.16 2.86
CA VAL A 120 9.61 13.65 4.19
C VAL A 120 10.17 12.25 4.04
N ARG A 121 11.42 12.05 4.43
CA ARG A 121 12.09 10.75 4.44
C ARG A 121 12.20 10.24 5.88
N LEU A 122 11.71 9.02 6.15
CA LEU A 122 11.86 8.37 7.45
C LEU A 122 13.24 7.72 7.53
N ASP A 123 13.97 7.99 8.58
CA ASP A 123 15.15 7.23 8.98
C ASP A 123 14.69 5.90 9.64
N LEU A 124 14.69 4.83 8.87
CA LEU A 124 14.31 3.49 9.36
C LEU A 124 15.37 2.91 10.29
N SER A 125 16.64 3.26 10.11
CA SER A 125 17.72 2.78 11.00
C SER A 125 17.51 3.29 12.43
N ALA A 126 17.11 4.56 12.59
CA ALA A 126 16.78 5.12 13.90
C ALA A 126 15.56 4.44 14.53
N VAL A 127 14.51 4.14 13.74
CA VAL A 127 13.34 3.37 14.24
C VAL A 127 13.76 1.99 14.72
N TYR A 128 14.58 1.31 13.94
CA TYR A 128 15.03 -0.05 14.27
C TYR A 128 15.93 -0.12 15.49
N ALA A 129 16.79 0.90 15.67
CA ALA A 129 17.65 0.99 16.86
C ALA A 129 16.84 1.04 18.17
N ASP A 130 15.70 1.74 18.15
CA ASP A 130 14.83 1.89 19.32
C ASP A 130 13.82 0.73 19.49
N TYR A 131 13.46 0.02 18.39
CA TYR A 131 12.38 -0.96 18.36
C TYR A 131 12.77 -2.27 17.66
N SER A 132 13.96 -2.77 17.94
CA SER A 132 14.55 -3.96 17.28
C SER A 132 13.98 -5.32 17.70
N GLU A 133 12.85 -5.35 18.42
CA GLU A 133 12.30 -6.62 18.88
C GLU A 133 11.66 -7.44 17.75
N THR A 134 11.77 -8.75 17.88
CA THR A 134 11.21 -9.73 16.94
C THR A 134 9.71 -9.50 16.71
N PRO A 135 9.26 -9.35 15.47
CA PRO A 135 7.85 -9.24 15.13
C PRO A 135 7.07 -10.48 15.53
N LYS A 136 5.76 -10.34 15.70
CA LYS A 136 4.86 -11.47 15.92
C LYS A 136 4.83 -12.39 14.70
N PRO A 137 4.42 -13.67 14.89
CA PRO A 137 4.26 -14.60 13.79
C PRO A 137 3.45 -13.99 12.65
N HIS A 138 3.88 -14.28 11.44
CA HIS A 138 3.30 -13.75 10.22
C HIS A 138 1.84 -14.24 10.03
N PRO A 139 0.90 -13.41 9.59
CA PRO A 139 -0.49 -13.81 9.44
C PRO A 139 -0.79 -14.70 8.23
N PHE A 140 0.14 -14.88 7.27
CA PHE A 140 -0.06 -15.68 6.07
C PHE A 140 0.61 -17.05 6.18
N THR A 141 0.04 -18.03 5.47
CA THR A 141 0.72 -19.27 5.11
C THR A 141 1.53 -19.05 3.83
N PHE A 142 2.62 -19.80 3.65
CA PHE A 142 3.54 -19.64 2.51
C PHE A 142 3.78 -20.95 1.78
N THR A 143 4.08 -20.83 0.48
CA THR A 143 4.54 -21.90 -0.39
C THR A 143 5.67 -21.40 -1.29
N GLU A 144 6.62 -22.28 -1.60
CA GLU A 144 7.71 -21.96 -2.53
C GLU A 144 7.22 -21.87 -3.99
N THR A 145 6.25 -22.70 -4.36
CA THR A 145 5.81 -22.84 -5.75
C THR A 145 4.80 -21.77 -6.17
N GLY A 146 3.96 -21.30 -5.25
CA GLY A 146 2.83 -20.41 -5.57
C GLY A 146 1.74 -21.12 -6.37
N LEU A 147 0.96 -20.36 -7.14
CA LEU A 147 -0.13 -20.90 -7.97
C LEU A 147 0.42 -21.74 -9.12
N GLU A 148 -0.05 -22.98 -9.21
CA GLU A 148 0.19 -23.91 -10.32
C GLU A 148 -1.04 -24.02 -11.24
N ARG A 149 -2.20 -23.55 -10.80
CA ARG A 149 -3.49 -23.55 -11.49
C ARG A 149 -4.05 -22.15 -11.62
N GLY A 150 -5.09 -21.99 -12.40
CA GLY A 150 -5.72 -20.72 -12.70
C GLY A 150 -5.56 -20.31 -14.15
N GLU A 151 -6.07 -19.17 -14.51
CA GLU A 151 -5.94 -18.62 -15.88
C GLU A 151 -4.51 -18.07 -16.08
N ASP A 152 -3.94 -18.30 -17.27
CA ASP A 152 -2.68 -17.67 -17.66
C ASP A 152 -2.91 -16.19 -17.92
N VAL A 153 -2.04 -15.34 -17.36
CA VAL A 153 -2.15 -13.90 -17.51
C VAL A 153 -0.78 -13.24 -17.65
N ASN A 154 -0.74 -12.18 -18.45
CA ASN A 154 0.41 -11.30 -18.54
C ASN A 154 0.38 -10.23 -17.44
N GLY A 155 -0.77 -9.94 -16.83
CA GLY A 155 -0.82 -9.02 -15.72
C GLY A 155 -2.19 -8.40 -15.47
N VAL A 156 -2.18 -7.24 -14.77
CA VAL A 156 -3.39 -6.54 -14.35
C VAL A 156 -3.20 -5.03 -14.38
N VAL A 157 -4.25 -4.30 -14.76
CA VAL A 157 -4.31 -2.84 -14.75
C VAL A 157 -5.44 -2.36 -13.84
N ILE A 158 -5.14 -1.41 -12.98
CA ILE A 158 -6.07 -0.78 -12.05
C ILE A 158 -5.95 0.73 -12.20
N ASN A 159 -7.04 1.42 -12.51
CA ASN A 159 -7.07 2.87 -12.54
C ASN A 159 -8.01 3.41 -11.46
N TYR A 160 -7.45 3.85 -10.34
CA TYR A 160 -8.21 4.42 -9.23
C TYR A 160 -8.95 5.72 -9.59
N LYS A 161 -8.50 6.40 -10.63
CA LYS A 161 -9.11 7.64 -11.10
C LYS A 161 -9.51 7.51 -12.56
N THR A 162 -10.75 7.10 -12.79
CA THR A 162 -11.28 6.81 -14.14
C THR A 162 -11.25 7.99 -15.11
N THR A 163 -11.09 9.22 -14.63
CA THR A 163 -11.06 10.44 -15.45
C THR A 163 -9.65 10.95 -15.75
N ALA A 164 -8.62 10.36 -15.15
CA ALA A 164 -7.22 10.73 -15.37
C ALA A 164 -6.30 9.59 -14.94
N ASP A 165 -5.23 9.34 -15.69
CA ASP A 165 -4.34 8.21 -15.45
C ASP A 165 -3.31 8.45 -14.33
N ALA A 166 -3.44 9.57 -13.59
CA ALA A 166 -2.49 9.95 -12.54
C ALA A 166 -2.33 8.94 -11.40
N TYR A 167 -3.28 8.01 -11.25
CA TYR A 167 -3.26 6.95 -10.26
C TYR A 167 -3.51 5.58 -10.88
N MET A 168 -3.18 5.43 -12.16
CA MET A 168 -3.18 4.14 -12.82
C MET A 168 -1.96 3.34 -12.36
N THR A 169 -2.17 2.10 -11.94
CA THR A 169 -1.13 1.14 -11.61
C THR A 169 -1.33 -0.12 -12.43
N ALA A 170 -0.22 -0.73 -12.83
CA ALA A 170 -0.25 -1.98 -13.56
C ALA A 170 0.84 -2.90 -13.06
N TYR A 171 0.63 -4.18 -13.26
CA TYR A 171 1.59 -5.24 -12.96
C TYR A 171 1.72 -6.13 -14.18
N GLU A 172 2.95 -6.34 -14.64
CA GLU A 172 3.27 -7.17 -15.78
C GLU A 172 4.13 -8.36 -15.32
N TYR A 173 3.71 -9.56 -15.68
CA TYR A 173 4.45 -10.77 -15.32
C TYR A 173 5.72 -10.91 -16.16
N ASN A 174 6.84 -11.04 -15.50
CA ASN A 174 8.12 -11.35 -16.13
C ASN A 174 8.44 -12.83 -15.93
N PRO A 175 8.32 -13.67 -16.97
CA PRO A 175 8.55 -15.11 -16.85
C PRO A 175 10.01 -15.49 -16.54
N ALA A 176 10.97 -14.60 -16.83
CA ALA A 176 12.38 -14.84 -16.52
C ALA A 176 12.68 -14.76 -15.02
N THR A 177 11.93 -13.92 -14.27
CA THR A 177 12.08 -13.75 -12.83
C THR A 177 11.00 -14.45 -12.04
N GLY A 178 9.86 -14.77 -12.65
CA GLY A 178 8.67 -15.31 -12.00
C GLY A 178 7.96 -14.27 -11.10
N LEU A 179 8.16 -12.99 -11.37
CA LEU A 179 7.63 -11.86 -10.59
C LEU A 179 6.75 -10.97 -11.45
N PHE A 180 5.88 -10.21 -10.81
CA PHE A 180 5.09 -9.14 -11.41
C PHE A 180 5.80 -7.80 -11.22
N GLU A 181 6.31 -7.21 -12.30
CA GLU A 181 6.90 -5.88 -12.31
C GLU A 181 5.83 -4.81 -12.25
N ARG A 182 6.02 -3.79 -11.41
CA ARG A 182 5.03 -2.74 -11.22
C ARG A 182 5.30 -1.53 -12.10
N TYR A 183 4.23 -1.00 -12.66
CA TYR A 183 4.20 0.24 -13.44
C TYR A 183 3.25 1.24 -12.80
N ARG A 184 3.59 2.52 -12.91
CA ARG A 184 2.75 3.63 -12.46
C ARG A 184 2.63 4.65 -13.57
N ASN A 185 1.39 4.95 -13.98
CA ASN A 185 1.13 5.91 -15.07
C ASN A 185 1.91 5.59 -16.36
N GLY A 186 2.08 4.31 -16.70
CA GLY A 186 2.84 3.85 -17.86
C GLY A 186 4.37 3.82 -17.70
N TYR A 187 4.90 4.16 -16.53
CA TYR A 187 6.34 4.12 -16.25
C TYR A 187 6.66 3.02 -15.23
N ALA A 188 7.83 2.42 -15.37
CA ALA A 188 8.31 1.47 -14.37
C ALA A 188 8.33 2.14 -12.97
N TYR A 189 7.75 1.46 -11.99
CA TYR A 189 7.74 1.93 -10.61
C TYR A 189 9.04 1.52 -9.94
N THR A 190 9.95 2.48 -9.79
CA THR A 190 11.31 2.25 -9.28
C THR A 190 11.43 2.68 -7.82
N ASP A 191 12.32 2.01 -7.09
CA ASP A 191 12.75 2.43 -5.76
C ASP A 191 13.73 3.60 -5.86
N GLY A 192 13.45 4.68 -5.14
CA GLY A 192 14.30 5.89 -5.14
C GLY A 192 15.65 5.71 -4.45
N ASN A 193 15.85 4.64 -3.65
CA ASN A 193 17.15 4.35 -3.05
C ASN A 193 18.07 3.57 -4.01
N THR A 194 17.51 2.65 -4.80
CA THR A 194 18.28 1.72 -5.64
C THR A 194 18.18 2.01 -7.14
N GLY A 195 17.09 2.66 -7.57
CA GLY A 195 16.76 2.84 -8.99
C GLY A 195 16.19 1.59 -9.67
N GLU A 196 16.06 0.48 -8.95
CA GLU A 196 15.56 -0.78 -9.48
C GLU A 196 14.03 -0.77 -9.59
N THR A 197 13.50 -1.48 -10.60
CA THR A 197 12.06 -1.68 -10.75
C THR A 197 11.53 -2.58 -9.63
N CYS A 198 10.46 -2.15 -8.99
CA CYS A 198 9.82 -2.93 -7.94
C CYS A 198 9.02 -4.08 -8.56
N ALA A 199 9.24 -5.29 -8.04
CA ALA A 199 8.59 -6.51 -8.49
C ALA A 199 8.14 -7.37 -7.32
N TYR A 200 7.05 -8.13 -7.52
CA TYR A 200 6.34 -8.84 -6.46
C TYR A 200 6.03 -10.28 -6.86
N ALA A 201 6.19 -11.20 -5.91
CA ALA A 201 5.82 -12.60 -6.09
C ALA A 201 4.29 -12.78 -6.04
N ASN A 202 3.61 -11.92 -5.28
CA ASN A 202 2.17 -11.92 -5.11
C ASN A 202 1.60 -10.53 -5.38
N VAL A 203 0.61 -10.44 -6.24
CA VAL A 203 -0.23 -9.26 -6.41
C VAL A 203 -1.67 -9.66 -6.09
N ILE A 204 -2.31 -8.91 -5.22
CA ILE A 204 -3.68 -9.18 -4.79
C ILE A 204 -4.51 -7.92 -4.98
N VAL A 205 -5.64 -8.04 -5.66
CA VAL A 205 -6.67 -6.99 -5.69
C VAL A 205 -7.77 -7.38 -4.72
N LEU A 206 -7.81 -6.68 -3.59
CA LEU A 206 -8.77 -6.88 -2.51
C LEU A 206 -9.95 -5.94 -2.72
N ARG A 207 -11.11 -6.50 -3.06
CA ARG A 207 -12.35 -5.74 -3.26
C ARG A 207 -13.13 -5.64 -1.96
N THR A 208 -13.56 -4.42 -1.64
CA THR A 208 -14.34 -4.16 -0.43
C THR A 208 -15.19 -2.91 -0.58
N ASP A 209 -16.07 -2.68 0.40
CA ASP A 209 -16.87 -1.46 0.46
C ASP A 209 -15.99 -0.28 0.87
N ILE A 210 -15.97 0.74 0.04
CA ILE A 210 -15.27 2.00 0.29
C ILE A 210 -16.26 3.14 0.24
N SER A 211 -16.28 3.92 1.30
CA SER A 211 -17.11 5.12 1.39
C SER A 211 -16.32 6.27 2.02
N TRP A 212 -16.95 7.43 2.10
CA TRP A 212 -16.31 8.63 2.61
C TRP A 212 -17.08 9.16 3.80
N ALA A 213 -16.36 9.55 4.84
CA ALA A 213 -17.01 10.15 6.01
C ALA A 213 -17.83 11.37 5.60
N SER A 214 -19.01 11.51 6.20
CA SER A 214 -20.00 12.53 5.86
C SER A 214 -19.38 13.91 5.68
N GLY A 215 -19.57 14.48 4.49
CA GLY A 215 -19.09 15.80 4.12
C GLY A 215 -17.57 15.94 3.95
N ASN A 216 -16.81 14.83 3.94
CA ASN A 216 -15.35 14.93 3.76
C ASN A 216 -14.77 13.88 2.81
N PRO A 217 -14.46 14.27 1.55
CA PRO A 217 -13.94 13.37 0.52
C PRO A 217 -12.50 12.88 0.79
N SER A 218 -11.82 13.39 1.81
CA SER A 218 -10.46 12.99 2.19
C SER A 218 -10.43 12.05 3.39
N ARG A 219 -11.58 11.49 3.79
CA ARG A 219 -11.71 10.59 4.94
C ARG A 219 -12.28 9.25 4.50
N PRO A 220 -11.43 8.32 4.06
CA PRO A 220 -11.87 7.00 3.64
C PRO A 220 -12.40 6.20 4.81
N VAL A 221 -13.51 5.51 4.56
CA VAL A 221 -14.08 4.46 5.41
C VAL A 221 -14.00 3.19 4.59
N ILE A 222 -13.02 2.35 4.88
CA ILE A 222 -12.74 1.10 4.16
C ILE A 222 -13.09 -0.06 5.08
N ARG A 223 -13.95 -0.95 4.64
CA ARG A 223 -14.33 -2.14 5.40
C ARG A 223 -13.22 -3.20 5.29
N LEU A 224 -12.49 -3.40 6.37
CA LEU A 224 -11.41 -4.39 6.48
C LEU A 224 -11.76 -5.52 7.46
N ASN A 225 -13.05 -5.75 7.66
CA ASN A 225 -13.64 -6.80 8.48
C ASN A 225 -14.74 -7.50 7.69
N GLY A 226 -14.91 -8.80 7.88
CA GLY A 226 -15.84 -9.63 7.12
C GLY A 226 -15.16 -10.35 5.96
N GLN A 227 -15.77 -10.34 4.80
CA GLN A 227 -15.30 -11.03 3.61
C GLN A 227 -15.60 -10.24 2.33
N GLY A 228 -14.89 -10.58 1.26
CA GLY A 228 -15.09 -9.98 -0.05
C GLY A 228 -14.34 -10.76 -1.13
N VAL A 229 -14.39 -10.25 -2.35
CA VAL A 229 -13.67 -10.85 -3.48
C VAL A 229 -12.19 -10.49 -3.39
N ALA A 230 -11.32 -11.44 -3.69
CA ALA A 230 -9.90 -11.26 -3.93
C ALA A 230 -9.54 -11.76 -5.32
N GLU A 231 -8.80 -10.95 -6.07
CA GLU A 231 -8.21 -11.33 -7.34
C GLU A 231 -6.72 -11.55 -7.10
N ILE A 232 -6.23 -12.76 -7.32
CA ILE A 232 -4.92 -13.21 -6.86
C ILE A 232 -4.05 -13.58 -8.05
N PHE A 233 -2.86 -12.99 -8.10
CA PHE A 233 -1.89 -13.14 -9.18
C PHE A 233 -0.57 -13.66 -8.60
N GLN A 234 -0.14 -14.84 -9.05
CA GLN A 234 1.15 -15.47 -8.71
C GLN A 234 1.63 -16.30 -9.91
N ASN A 235 2.91 -16.33 -10.20
CA ASN A 235 3.49 -17.17 -11.27
C ASN A 235 2.87 -16.99 -12.67
N GLY A 236 2.41 -15.81 -13.04
CA GLY A 236 1.70 -15.59 -14.29
C GLY A 236 0.32 -16.27 -14.34
N LYS A 237 -0.23 -16.66 -13.20
CA LYS A 237 -1.56 -17.23 -13.03
C LYS A 237 -2.48 -16.27 -12.30
N TYR A 238 -3.75 -16.35 -12.60
CA TYR A 238 -4.83 -15.59 -11.99
C TYR A 238 -5.90 -16.52 -11.44
N ILE A 239 -6.35 -16.22 -10.23
CA ILE A 239 -7.52 -16.82 -9.61
C ILE A 239 -8.41 -15.72 -9.04
N ARG A 240 -9.72 -15.83 -9.29
CA ARG A 240 -10.73 -15.04 -8.60
C ARG A 240 -11.28 -15.82 -7.41
N GLY A 241 -10.80 -15.50 -6.23
CA GLY A 241 -11.19 -16.11 -4.98
C GLY A 241 -11.83 -15.10 -4.02
N SER A 242 -11.59 -15.28 -2.74
CA SER A 242 -12.14 -14.41 -1.70
C SER A 242 -11.11 -14.09 -0.62
N TRP A 243 -11.40 -13.05 0.15
CA TRP A 243 -10.70 -12.76 1.40
C TRP A 243 -11.68 -12.78 2.56
N ALA A 244 -11.19 -13.14 3.75
CA ALA A 244 -11.93 -13.01 4.98
C ALA A 244 -11.04 -12.53 6.13
N ARG A 245 -11.61 -11.74 7.02
CA ARG A 245 -11.00 -11.32 8.27
C ARG A 245 -12.08 -11.14 9.32
N ASP A 246 -12.02 -11.93 10.40
CA ASP A 246 -12.89 -11.74 11.54
C ASP A 246 -12.22 -10.86 12.58
N CYS A 247 -12.49 -9.58 12.52
CA CYS A 247 -12.18 -8.64 13.58
C CYS A 247 -13.45 -8.01 14.12
N SER A 248 -14.47 -8.85 14.29
CA SER A 248 -15.73 -8.47 14.90
C SER A 248 -15.46 -7.82 16.25
N GLU A 249 -15.80 -6.55 16.35
CA GLU A 249 -15.46 -5.69 17.46
C GLU A 249 -13.96 -5.39 17.60
N THR A 250 -13.65 -4.38 18.38
CA THR A 250 -12.32 -3.88 18.69
C THR A 250 -11.41 -4.88 19.41
N LYS A 251 -11.94 -6.05 19.79
CA LYS A 251 -11.23 -7.07 20.56
C LYS A 251 -10.32 -7.95 19.70
N ASN A 252 -10.63 -8.11 18.42
CA ASN A 252 -9.96 -9.04 17.51
C ASN A 252 -9.26 -8.34 16.34
N LEU A 253 -8.80 -7.10 16.54
CA LEU A 253 -8.13 -6.32 15.50
C LEU A 253 -6.85 -6.98 14.97
N ASN A 254 -6.25 -7.87 15.76
CA ASN A 254 -5.06 -8.63 15.40
C ASN A 254 -5.36 -9.93 14.63
N ASN A 255 -6.64 -10.24 14.38
CA ASN A 255 -6.97 -11.38 13.56
C ASN A 255 -6.44 -11.20 12.15
N ARG A 256 -5.89 -12.28 11.61
CA ARG A 256 -5.31 -12.30 10.28
C ARG A 256 -6.37 -12.16 9.19
N MET A 257 -5.98 -11.62 8.06
CA MET A 257 -6.70 -11.71 6.81
C MET A 257 -6.27 -12.99 6.12
N VAL A 258 -7.24 -13.75 5.62
CA VAL A 258 -7.02 -15.01 4.92
C VAL A 258 -7.54 -14.87 3.50
N PHE A 259 -6.82 -15.42 2.55
CA PHE A 259 -7.23 -15.49 1.16
C PHE A 259 -7.62 -16.93 0.82
N PHE A 260 -8.66 -17.09 0.03
CA PHE A 260 -9.20 -18.36 -0.38
C PHE A 260 -9.28 -18.41 -1.89
N ASP A 261 -9.13 -19.59 -2.42
CA ASP A 261 -9.36 -19.86 -3.84
C ASP A 261 -10.86 -19.93 -4.19
N GLU A 262 -11.16 -20.29 -5.43
CA GLU A 262 -12.52 -20.46 -5.94
C GLU A 262 -13.29 -21.62 -5.29
N ASN A 263 -12.59 -22.57 -4.64
CA ASN A 263 -13.17 -23.70 -3.92
C ASN A 263 -13.36 -23.43 -2.41
N GLY A 264 -12.87 -22.26 -1.94
CA GLY A 264 -12.93 -21.91 -0.52
C GLY A 264 -11.80 -22.52 0.30
N GLU A 265 -10.73 -23.03 -0.33
CA GLU A 265 -9.51 -23.50 0.34
C GLU A 265 -8.56 -22.33 0.58
N GLU A 266 -7.89 -22.29 1.75
CA GLU A 266 -6.92 -21.25 2.06
C GLU A 266 -5.79 -21.26 1.04
N LEU A 267 -5.55 -20.09 0.42
CA LEU A 267 -4.53 -19.92 -0.60
C LEU A 267 -3.26 -19.35 0.04
N PRO A 268 -2.14 -20.11 0.05
CA PRO A 268 -0.89 -19.62 0.59
C PRO A 268 -0.26 -18.55 -0.32
N MET A 269 0.49 -17.65 0.28
CA MET A 269 1.33 -16.71 -0.47
C MET A 269 2.57 -17.43 -1.00
N LYS A 270 2.97 -17.12 -2.21
CA LYS A 270 4.29 -17.50 -2.71
C LYS A 270 5.35 -16.77 -1.88
N VAL A 271 6.41 -17.47 -1.49
CA VAL A 271 7.56 -16.83 -0.81
C VAL A 271 8.07 -15.67 -1.66
N GLY A 272 8.22 -14.51 -1.04
CA GLY A 272 8.62 -13.27 -1.69
C GLY A 272 7.72 -12.07 -1.34
N LYS A 273 7.97 -10.94 -1.97
CA LYS A 273 7.27 -9.69 -1.71
C LYS A 273 5.82 -9.74 -2.19
N THR A 274 4.95 -9.09 -1.44
CA THR A 274 3.50 -9.06 -1.72
C THR A 274 3.02 -7.62 -1.88
N PHE A 275 2.19 -7.38 -2.90
CA PHE A 275 1.48 -6.12 -3.07
C PHE A 275 -0.03 -6.34 -3.04
N ILE A 276 -0.73 -5.61 -2.17
CA ILE A 276 -2.19 -5.70 -2.02
C ILE A 276 -2.82 -4.35 -2.40
N GLN A 277 -3.58 -4.37 -3.48
CA GLN A 277 -4.37 -3.25 -3.97
C GLN A 277 -5.77 -3.32 -3.34
N ILE A 278 -6.11 -2.37 -2.47
CA ILE A 278 -7.45 -2.27 -1.89
C ILE A 278 -8.30 -1.37 -2.77
N VAL A 279 -9.36 -1.93 -3.33
CA VAL A 279 -10.23 -1.26 -4.28
C VAL A 279 -11.70 -1.34 -3.86
N ASP A 280 -12.52 -0.40 -4.34
CA ASP A 280 -13.97 -0.51 -4.21
C ASP A 280 -14.50 -1.72 -5.00
N ASN A 281 -15.63 -2.29 -4.55
CA ASN A 281 -16.24 -3.44 -5.21
C ASN A 281 -16.52 -3.18 -6.69
N GLU A 282 -16.87 -1.95 -7.06
CA GLU A 282 -17.20 -1.53 -8.42
C GLU A 282 -15.99 -0.99 -9.20
N GLN A 283 -14.81 -0.95 -8.59
CA GLN A 283 -13.60 -0.45 -9.24
C GLN A 283 -13.26 -1.28 -10.48
N PRO A 284 -13.11 -0.67 -11.67
CA PRO A 284 -12.65 -1.38 -12.85
C PRO A 284 -11.23 -1.94 -12.63
N VAL A 285 -11.08 -3.23 -12.90
CA VAL A 285 -9.82 -3.96 -12.90
C VAL A 285 -9.76 -4.73 -14.21
N VAL A 286 -8.69 -4.54 -14.97
CA VAL A 286 -8.50 -5.20 -16.27
C VAL A 286 -7.43 -6.28 -16.11
N VAL A 287 -7.84 -7.54 -16.19
CA VAL A 287 -6.92 -8.67 -16.28
C VAL A 287 -6.48 -8.81 -17.73
N VAL A 288 -5.17 -8.87 -17.96
CA VAL A 288 -4.56 -8.92 -19.30
C VAL A 288 -3.97 -10.31 -19.53
N ALA A 289 -4.54 -11.06 -20.49
CA ALA A 289 -4.11 -12.42 -20.79
C ALA A 289 -2.96 -12.48 -21.81
N ASP A 290 -3.10 -11.79 -22.95
CA ASP A 290 -2.27 -12.04 -24.13
C ASP A 290 -1.43 -10.84 -24.61
N GLU A 291 -1.64 -9.65 -24.03
CA GLU A 291 -0.95 -8.43 -24.46
C GLU A 291 0.10 -8.00 -23.42
N ALA A 292 1.11 -7.27 -23.86
CA ALA A 292 2.03 -6.61 -22.94
C ALA A 292 1.30 -5.53 -22.14
N VAL A 293 1.32 -5.66 -20.84
CA VAL A 293 0.57 -4.74 -19.96
C VAL A 293 1.15 -3.34 -20.00
N SER A 294 2.47 -3.21 -20.04
CA SER A 294 3.17 -1.94 -20.17
C SER A 294 2.90 -1.24 -21.52
N GLY A 295 2.62 -2.01 -22.58
CA GLY A 295 2.29 -1.48 -23.89
C GLY A 295 0.83 -1.02 -24.04
N SER A 296 -0.08 -1.49 -23.17
CA SER A 296 -1.48 -1.06 -23.17
C SER A 296 -1.70 0.27 -22.41
N ILE A 297 -0.68 0.74 -21.73
CA ILE A 297 -0.70 2.00 -20.98
C ILE A 297 0.06 3.05 -21.77
N GLU A 298 -0.64 3.97 -22.45
CA GLU A 298 0.03 5.11 -23.10
C GLU A 298 0.78 5.93 -22.03
N PRO A 299 2.11 6.16 -22.19
CA PRO A 299 2.89 6.95 -21.25
C PRO A 299 2.31 8.37 -21.17
N GLN A 300 1.75 8.74 -20.05
CA GLN A 300 1.43 10.14 -19.82
C GLN A 300 2.75 10.89 -19.59
N LYS A 301 2.99 11.93 -20.39
CA LYS A 301 4.10 12.85 -20.14
C LYS A 301 4.00 13.35 -18.71
N GLN A 302 5.02 13.06 -17.90
CA GLN A 302 5.16 13.69 -16.59
C GLN A 302 5.03 15.19 -16.79
N ARG A 303 3.95 15.79 -16.32
CA ARG A 303 3.87 17.24 -16.23
C ARG A 303 4.89 17.63 -15.16
N SER A 304 6.03 18.13 -15.60
CA SER A 304 6.97 18.80 -14.72
C SER A 304 6.22 19.98 -14.09
N THR A 305 5.79 19.81 -12.84
CA THR A 305 5.28 20.94 -12.04
C THR A 305 6.45 21.73 -11.47
N VAL A 306 7.40 22.09 -12.32
CA VAL A 306 8.27 23.22 -12.05
C VAL A 306 7.43 24.46 -12.32
N GLY A 307 6.72 24.91 -11.31
CA GLY A 307 6.08 26.21 -11.34
C GLY A 307 7.16 27.28 -11.46
N THR A 308 7.32 27.78 -12.68
CA THR A 308 8.04 29.05 -12.88
C THR A 308 7.24 30.13 -12.16
N GLY A 309 7.61 30.37 -10.90
CA GLY A 309 7.11 31.52 -10.15
C GLY A 309 7.50 32.80 -10.86
N LYS A 310 6.61 33.34 -11.65
CA LYS A 310 6.72 34.74 -12.09
C LYS A 310 6.63 35.61 -10.86
N LYS A 311 7.78 36.12 -10.39
CA LYS A 311 7.82 37.27 -9.50
C LYS A 311 7.09 38.42 -10.20
N LYS A 312 5.91 38.81 -9.70
CA LYS A 312 5.33 40.11 -10.03
C LYS A 312 6.22 41.16 -9.35
N LYS A 313 6.70 42.10 -10.17
CA LYS A 313 7.29 43.36 -9.69
C LYS A 313 6.19 44.25 -9.09
#